data_6ed96abdabeeefffd87449437be375d3
#
_entry.id   6ed96abdabeeefffd87449437be375d3
#
_cell.length_a   1.000
_cell.length_b   1.000
_cell.length_c   1.000
_cell.angle_alpha   90.00
_cell.angle_beta   90.00
_cell.angle_gamma   90.00
#
_symmetry.space_group_name_H-M   'P 1'
#
loop_
_entity.id
_entity.type
_entity.pdbx_description
1 polymer ?
#
loop_
_entity_poly.entity_id
_entity_poly.type
_entity_poly.pdbx_seq_one_letter_code
_entity_poly.pdbx_strand_id
1 'polypeptide(L)'
;LETDLFPCLVDMRFQGVRVNTFQAHKLKRSLAEKEKLIIGDIKKLSGLDVEIWAARSIAKAFDKMNLPYDRTEKSDEPSFTKGFLSNHPHPLAKLIVSARETNKAHTTFIDTIIKHEHHGRIHADINQLRSDDGGTVTGRFSYANPNLQQIPARNKDLGPMIRSLFIPEEGCKWAMFD
;
A
#
# COMPACT_ATOMS: atom_id res chain seq x y z
N LEU A 1 2.87 -15.69 -30.63
CA LEU A 1 2.76 -14.48 -29.83
C LEU A 1 3.39 -14.67 -28.44
N GLU A 2 2.91 -15.61 -27.64
CA GLU A 2 3.43 -15.89 -26.29
C GLU A 2 4.93 -16.18 -26.28
N THR A 3 5.37 -17.05 -27.18
CA THR A 3 6.78 -17.43 -27.34
C THR A 3 7.66 -16.27 -27.79
N ASP A 4 7.15 -15.41 -28.65
CA ASP A 4 7.89 -14.26 -29.19
C ASP A 4 8.03 -13.14 -28.14
N LEU A 5 7.07 -13.05 -27.21
CA LEU A 5 7.08 -12.07 -26.14
C LEU A 5 8.00 -12.48 -24.96
N PHE A 6 8.23 -13.78 -24.79
CA PHE A 6 9.00 -14.30 -23.68
C PHE A 6 10.40 -13.70 -23.53
N PRO A 7 11.24 -13.56 -24.59
CA PRO A 7 12.53 -12.92 -24.49
C PRO A 7 12.45 -11.48 -23.94
N CYS A 8 11.44 -10.71 -24.40
CA CYS A 8 11.22 -9.35 -23.92
C CYS A 8 10.94 -9.30 -22.40
N LEU A 9 10.11 -10.23 -21.91
CA LEU A 9 9.80 -10.31 -20.46
C LEU A 9 11.01 -10.73 -19.64
N VAL A 10 11.85 -11.61 -20.17
CA VAL A 10 13.13 -12.00 -19.54
C VAL A 10 14.07 -10.79 -19.44
N ASP A 11 14.22 -10.02 -20.53
CA ASP A 11 15.03 -8.82 -20.55
C ASP A 11 14.52 -7.76 -19.58
N MET A 12 13.19 -7.53 -19.54
CA MET A 12 12.57 -6.62 -18.59
C MET A 12 12.86 -7.02 -17.14
N ARG A 13 12.74 -8.31 -16.81
CA ARG A 13 13.08 -8.82 -15.48
C ARG A 13 14.55 -8.70 -15.18
N PHE A 14 15.43 -9.03 -16.13
CA PHE A 14 16.88 -8.93 -15.98
C PHE A 14 17.32 -7.48 -15.77
N GLN A 15 16.81 -6.55 -16.55
CA GLN A 15 17.08 -5.13 -16.40
C GLN A 15 16.50 -4.57 -15.09
N GLY A 16 15.29 -4.99 -14.72
CA GLY A 16 14.58 -4.50 -13.54
C GLY A 16 14.21 -3.03 -13.63
N VAL A 17 13.70 -2.49 -12.54
CA VAL A 17 13.28 -1.07 -12.42
C VAL A 17 14.14 -0.36 -11.39
N ARG A 18 14.72 0.76 -11.77
CA ARG A 18 15.58 1.58 -10.91
C ARG A 18 14.79 2.23 -9.78
N VAL A 19 15.33 2.20 -8.55
CA VAL A 19 14.70 2.81 -7.38
C VAL A 19 15.69 3.69 -6.61
N ASN A 20 15.18 4.78 -6.07
CA ASN A 20 15.94 5.67 -5.19
C ASN A 20 15.83 5.17 -3.74
N THR A 21 16.76 4.31 -3.33
CA THR A 21 16.79 3.69 -2.00
C THR A 21 16.99 4.71 -0.88
N PHE A 22 17.82 5.72 -1.10
CA PHE A 22 18.02 6.79 -0.12
C PHE A 22 16.70 7.53 0.17
N GLN A 23 15.98 7.89 -0.89
CA GLN A 23 14.68 8.54 -0.76
C GLN A 23 13.63 7.61 -0.16
N ALA A 24 13.68 6.31 -0.45
CA ALA A 24 12.80 5.31 0.16
C ALA A 24 12.97 5.25 1.68
N HIS A 25 14.19 5.17 2.17
CA HIS A 25 14.48 5.19 3.60
C HIS A 25 14.06 6.49 4.27
N LYS A 26 14.29 7.64 3.63
CA LYS A 26 13.86 8.96 4.13
C LYS A 26 12.33 9.02 4.22
N LEU A 27 11.63 8.60 3.17
CA LEU A 27 10.17 8.60 3.12
C LEU A 27 9.57 7.64 4.16
N LYS A 28 10.16 6.46 4.36
CA LYS A 28 9.74 5.52 5.40
C LYS A 28 9.75 6.17 6.78
N ARG A 29 10.84 6.83 7.14
CA ARG A 29 10.96 7.52 8.45
C ARG A 29 9.92 8.61 8.61
N SER A 30 9.78 9.48 7.61
CA SER A 30 8.79 10.56 7.62
C SER A 30 7.36 10.06 7.77
N LEU A 31 6.99 8.97 7.08
CA LEU A 31 5.65 8.38 7.20
C LEU A 31 5.44 7.70 8.55
N ALA A 32 6.45 7.07 9.13
CA ALA A 32 6.37 6.50 10.46
C ALA A 32 6.19 7.58 11.55
N GLU A 33 6.86 8.73 11.39
CA GLU A 33 6.66 9.89 12.28
C GLU A 33 5.25 10.46 12.11
N LYS A 34 4.78 10.62 10.88
CA LYS A 34 3.41 11.07 10.58
C LYS A 34 2.37 10.14 11.20
N GLU A 35 2.56 8.83 11.11
CA GLU A 35 1.67 7.85 11.74
C GLU A 35 1.60 8.03 13.25
N LYS A 36 2.76 8.20 13.93
CA LYS A 36 2.80 8.44 15.37
C LYS A 36 2.01 9.68 15.76
N LEU A 37 2.10 10.76 14.98
CA LEU A 37 1.33 11.98 15.24
C LEU A 37 -0.17 11.72 15.10
N ILE A 38 -0.60 11.03 14.04
CA ILE A 38 -2.03 10.68 13.83
C ILE A 38 -2.55 9.79 14.96
N ILE A 39 -1.78 8.80 15.40
CA ILE A 39 -2.13 7.94 16.55
C ILE A 39 -2.23 8.79 17.84
N GLY A 40 -1.35 9.74 18.03
CA GLY A 40 -1.44 10.71 19.13
C GLY A 40 -2.72 11.55 19.10
N ASP A 41 -3.14 11.97 17.93
CA ASP A 41 -4.40 12.72 17.75
C ASP A 41 -5.64 11.83 17.96
N ILE A 42 -5.60 10.57 17.52
CA ILE A 42 -6.63 9.57 17.85
C ILE A 42 -6.74 9.40 19.36
N LYS A 43 -5.61 9.28 20.08
CA LYS A 43 -5.58 9.16 21.55
C LYS A 43 -6.13 10.41 22.24
N LYS A 44 -5.76 11.60 21.79
CA LYS A 44 -6.29 12.86 22.34
C LYS A 44 -7.79 12.98 22.16
N LEU A 45 -8.29 12.60 20.97
CA LEU A 45 -9.70 12.71 20.64
C LEU A 45 -10.57 11.67 21.34
N SER A 46 -10.14 10.41 21.39
CA SER A 46 -10.89 9.30 22.01
C SER A 46 -10.62 9.13 23.50
N GLY A 47 -9.47 9.62 23.97
CA GLY A 47 -8.97 9.36 25.33
C GLY A 47 -8.61 7.89 25.58
N LEU A 48 -8.31 7.13 24.51
CA LEU A 48 -7.94 5.72 24.55
C LEU A 48 -6.73 5.45 23.62
N ASP A 49 -5.95 4.44 23.96
CA ASP A 49 -4.97 3.88 23.03
C ASP A 49 -5.70 2.94 22.06
N VAL A 50 -5.79 3.35 20.79
CA VAL A 50 -6.55 2.64 19.77
C VAL A 50 -5.61 1.88 18.84
N GLU A 51 -5.75 0.56 18.78
CA GLU A 51 -5.11 -0.26 17.75
C GLU A 51 -5.90 -0.15 16.44
N ILE A 52 -5.35 0.54 15.47
CA ILE A 52 -6.04 0.92 14.22
C ILE A 52 -6.45 -0.27 13.35
N TRP A 53 -5.88 -1.45 13.54
CA TRP A 53 -6.22 -2.67 12.82
C TRP A 53 -7.16 -3.61 13.59
N ALA A 54 -7.30 -3.41 14.90
CA ALA A 54 -8.17 -4.24 15.75
C ALA A 54 -9.57 -3.65 15.84
N ALA A 55 -10.56 -4.29 15.20
CA ALA A 55 -11.94 -3.84 15.18
C ALA A 55 -12.51 -3.62 16.60
N ARG A 56 -12.22 -4.52 17.54
CA ARG A 56 -12.66 -4.38 18.94
C ARG A 56 -12.04 -3.17 19.65
N SER A 57 -10.79 -2.80 19.30
CA SER A 57 -10.16 -1.61 19.87
C SER A 57 -10.81 -0.32 19.35
N ILE A 58 -11.12 -0.28 18.06
CA ILE A 58 -11.83 0.84 17.45
C ILE A 58 -13.25 0.94 18.01
N ALA A 59 -13.97 -0.19 18.18
CA ALA A 59 -15.30 -0.22 18.76
C ALA A 59 -15.34 0.42 20.15
N LYS A 60 -14.38 0.11 21.03
CA LYS A 60 -14.30 0.77 22.36
C LYS A 60 -14.19 2.29 22.27
N ALA A 61 -13.47 2.81 21.27
CA ALA A 61 -13.36 4.26 21.07
C ALA A 61 -14.67 4.85 20.54
N PHE A 62 -15.35 4.15 19.62
CA PHE A 62 -16.66 4.56 19.10
C PHE A 62 -17.74 4.52 20.18
N ASP A 63 -17.80 3.44 20.99
CA ASP A 63 -18.74 3.30 22.13
C ASP A 63 -18.56 4.43 23.13
N LYS A 64 -17.30 4.74 23.52
CA LYS A 64 -17.01 5.84 24.47
C LYS A 64 -17.48 7.20 23.96
N MET A 65 -17.51 7.38 22.64
CA MET A 65 -17.95 8.63 22.00
C MET A 65 -19.42 8.58 21.55
N ASN A 66 -20.14 7.52 21.89
CA ASN A 66 -21.54 7.26 21.46
C ASN A 66 -21.72 7.34 19.92
N LEU A 67 -20.74 6.80 19.17
CA LEU A 67 -20.76 6.78 17.71
C LEU A 67 -21.30 5.42 17.21
N PRO A 68 -22.22 5.39 16.24
CA PRO A 68 -22.69 4.16 15.66
C PRO A 68 -21.62 3.52 14.76
N TYR A 69 -21.65 2.19 14.65
CA TYR A 69 -20.81 1.44 13.72
C TYR A 69 -21.50 0.16 13.25
N ASP A 70 -21.02 -0.35 12.11
CA ASP A 70 -21.56 -1.57 11.51
C ASP A 70 -21.04 -2.82 12.23
N ARG A 71 -21.84 -3.89 12.14
CA ARG A 71 -21.47 -5.23 12.59
C ARG A 71 -21.54 -6.22 11.45
N THR A 72 -20.79 -7.29 11.55
CA THR A 72 -20.81 -8.37 10.56
C THR A 72 -22.10 -9.20 10.71
N GLU A 73 -22.77 -9.50 9.61
CA GLU A 73 -24.05 -10.26 9.60
C GLU A 73 -23.94 -11.66 10.23
N LYS A 74 -22.78 -12.33 10.07
CA LYS A 74 -22.61 -13.72 10.52
C LYS A 74 -22.18 -13.88 11.98
N SER A 75 -21.37 -12.97 12.49
CA SER A 75 -20.72 -13.12 13.81
C SER A 75 -21.05 -12.01 14.78
N ASP A 76 -21.84 -11.01 14.37
CA ASP A 76 -22.16 -9.79 15.15
C ASP A 76 -20.90 -9.06 15.70
N GLU A 77 -19.76 -9.27 15.08
CA GLU A 77 -18.51 -8.59 15.45
C GLU A 77 -18.44 -7.18 14.84
N PRO A 78 -17.80 -6.21 15.52
CA PRO A 78 -17.61 -4.87 14.98
C PRO A 78 -16.92 -4.87 13.61
N SER A 79 -17.43 -4.06 12.67
CA SER A 79 -16.92 -3.97 11.30
C SER A 79 -16.54 -2.54 10.94
N PHE A 80 -15.26 -2.30 10.71
CA PHE A 80 -14.72 -1.00 10.32
C PHE A 80 -14.02 -1.09 8.97
N THR A 81 -14.84 -1.29 7.92
CA THR A 81 -14.35 -1.30 6.54
C THR A 81 -13.86 0.08 6.12
N LYS A 82 -13.01 0.13 5.06
CA LYS A 82 -12.55 1.41 4.51
C LYS A 82 -13.75 2.26 4.05
N GLY A 83 -14.74 1.65 3.41
CA GLY A 83 -15.94 2.36 2.93
C GLY A 83 -16.72 3.01 4.08
N PHE A 84 -16.99 2.24 5.13
CA PHE A 84 -17.66 2.75 6.33
C PHE A 84 -16.89 3.93 6.93
N LEU A 85 -15.63 3.76 7.26
CA LEU A 85 -14.80 4.80 7.90
C LEU A 85 -14.65 6.06 7.05
N SER A 86 -14.52 5.91 5.71
CA SER A 86 -14.37 7.05 4.80
C SER A 86 -15.63 7.89 4.69
N ASN A 87 -16.80 7.26 4.80
CA ASN A 87 -18.10 7.93 4.72
C ASN A 87 -18.62 8.43 6.08
N HIS A 88 -17.99 7.99 7.18
CA HIS A 88 -18.42 8.38 8.50
C HIS A 88 -18.10 9.86 8.79
N PRO A 89 -19.08 10.68 9.29
CA PRO A 89 -18.90 12.13 9.43
C PRO A 89 -17.89 12.52 10.51
N HIS A 90 -17.70 11.67 11.52
CA HIS A 90 -16.90 12.00 12.69
C HIS A 90 -15.39 12.00 12.40
N PRO A 91 -14.63 13.00 12.92
CA PRO A 91 -13.17 13.11 12.68
C PRO A 91 -12.36 11.88 13.08
N LEU A 92 -12.76 11.15 14.12
CA LEU A 92 -12.09 9.92 14.55
C LEU A 92 -11.99 8.88 13.42
N ALA A 93 -13.06 8.69 12.65
CA ALA A 93 -13.06 7.75 11.53
C ALA A 93 -12.06 8.16 10.45
N LYS A 94 -11.99 9.46 10.13
CA LYS A 94 -11.03 10.00 9.15
C LYS A 94 -9.59 9.84 9.62
N LEU A 95 -9.32 10.06 10.91
CA LEU A 95 -8.00 9.84 11.51
C LEU A 95 -7.59 8.35 11.42
N ILE A 96 -8.52 7.42 11.70
CA ILE A 96 -8.24 5.98 11.59
C ILE A 96 -7.92 5.60 10.13
N VAL A 97 -8.68 6.11 9.14
CA VAL A 97 -8.37 5.88 7.71
C VAL A 97 -6.98 6.41 7.38
N SER A 98 -6.67 7.64 7.77
CA SER A 98 -5.36 8.26 7.52
C SER A 98 -4.22 7.49 8.17
N ALA A 99 -4.40 7.03 9.42
CA ALA A 99 -3.42 6.20 10.12
C ALA A 99 -3.19 4.87 9.38
N ARG A 100 -4.26 4.15 8.98
CA ARG A 100 -4.17 2.90 8.22
C ARG A 100 -3.48 3.08 6.88
N GLU A 101 -3.81 4.13 6.14
CA GLU A 101 -3.18 4.42 4.84
C GLU A 101 -1.70 4.76 5.01
N THR A 102 -1.34 5.58 6.00
CA THR A 102 0.04 5.93 6.31
C THR A 102 0.85 4.73 6.78
N ASN A 103 0.30 3.92 7.69
CA ASN A 103 0.90 2.67 8.14
C ASN A 103 1.17 1.72 6.96
N LYS A 104 0.15 1.43 6.13
CA LYS A 104 0.31 0.57 4.96
C LYS A 104 1.34 1.12 3.97
N ALA A 105 1.44 2.44 3.82
CA ALA A 105 2.40 3.05 2.91
C ALA A 105 3.85 2.70 3.28
N HIS A 106 4.22 2.83 4.55
CA HIS A 106 5.61 2.58 4.96
C HIS A 106 5.89 1.11 5.30
N THR A 107 4.93 0.37 5.91
CA THR A 107 5.16 -1.03 6.31
C THR A 107 4.93 -2.04 5.19
N THR A 108 4.13 -1.72 4.18
CA THR A 108 3.85 -2.63 3.07
C THR A 108 4.57 -2.19 1.80
N PHE A 109 4.29 -0.97 1.31
CA PHE A 109 4.82 -0.58 -0.01
C PHE A 109 6.30 -0.22 0.04
N ILE A 110 6.72 0.64 0.97
CA ILE A 110 8.13 1.07 1.04
C ILE A 110 9.02 -0.05 1.56
N ASP A 111 8.58 -0.82 2.55
CA ASP A 111 9.33 -1.98 3.03
C ASP A 111 9.50 -3.05 1.95
N THR A 112 8.47 -3.28 1.14
CA THR A 112 8.57 -4.19 0.00
C THR A 112 9.60 -3.69 -1.01
N ILE A 113 9.61 -2.38 -1.32
CA ILE A 113 10.62 -1.78 -2.20
C ILE A 113 12.03 -1.99 -1.63
N ILE A 114 12.25 -1.66 -0.36
CA ILE A 114 13.56 -1.79 0.30
C ILE A 114 14.00 -3.26 0.37
N LYS A 115 13.07 -4.17 0.69
CA LYS A 115 13.37 -5.61 0.83
C LYS A 115 13.77 -6.27 -0.48
N HIS A 116 13.16 -5.86 -1.59
CA HIS A 116 13.40 -6.45 -2.91
C HIS A 116 14.36 -5.65 -3.77
N GLU A 117 14.93 -4.60 -3.22
CA GLU A 117 15.98 -3.83 -3.89
C GLU A 117 17.27 -4.65 -3.96
N HIS A 118 17.89 -4.66 -5.14
CA HIS A 118 19.20 -5.24 -5.40
C HIS A 118 19.99 -4.31 -6.34
N HIS A 119 21.12 -3.81 -5.88
CA HIS A 119 21.96 -2.86 -6.62
C HIS A 119 21.19 -1.66 -7.20
N GLY A 120 20.28 -1.07 -6.42
CA GLY A 120 19.49 0.08 -6.84
C GLY A 120 18.30 -0.27 -7.75
N ARG A 121 17.94 -1.55 -7.89
CA ARG A 121 16.87 -2.02 -8.78
C ARG A 121 15.96 -3.03 -8.12
N ILE A 122 14.77 -3.17 -8.67
CA ILE A 122 13.81 -4.22 -8.33
C ILE A 122 13.62 -5.10 -9.56
N HIS A 123 13.80 -6.39 -9.38
CA HIS A 123 13.65 -7.43 -10.40
C HIS A 123 12.42 -8.29 -10.09
N ALA A 124 11.23 -7.74 -10.36
CA ALA A 124 9.99 -8.46 -10.10
C ALA A 124 9.79 -9.63 -11.05
N ASP A 125 9.19 -10.70 -10.56
CA ASP A 125 8.75 -11.80 -11.40
C ASP A 125 7.55 -11.36 -12.24
N ILE A 126 7.58 -11.69 -13.54
CA ILE A 126 6.51 -11.37 -14.48
C ILE A 126 5.88 -12.69 -14.93
N ASN A 127 4.64 -12.95 -14.51
CA ASN A 127 3.91 -14.15 -14.89
C ASN A 127 3.01 -13.83 -16.07
N GLN A 128 3.32 -14.44 -17.20
CA GLN A 128 2.58 -14.31 -18.46
C GLN A 128 1.34 -15.20 -18.49
N LEU A 129 1.49 -16.43 -18.02
CA LEU A 129 0.45 -17.43 -17.97
C LEU A 129 0.15 -17.82 -16.52
N ARG A 130 -1.03 -18.41 -16.30
CA ARG A 130 -1.35 -19.00 -15.02
C ARG A 130 -0.58 -20.31 -14.83
N SER A 131 0.04 -20.44 -13.66
CA SER A 131 0.64 -21.67 -13.17
C SER A 131 0.26 -21.88 -11.71
N ASP A 132 0.72 -22.97 -11.09
CA ASP A 132 0.52 -23.23 -9.66
C ASP A 132 1.23 -22.16 -8.78
N ASP A 133 2.30 -21.57 -9.28
CA ASP A 133 3.10 -20.56 -8.60
C ASP A 133 2.60 -19.11 -8.80
N GLY A 134 1.61 -18.88 -9.68
CA GLY A 134 1.08 -17.53 -9.92
C GLY A 134 0.39 -17.35 -11.26
N GLY A 135 0.19 -16.09 -11.66
CA GLY A 135 -0.48 -15.73 -12.90
C GLY A 135 -1.96 -15.42 -12.72
N THR A 136 -2.62 -15.07 -13.82
CA THR A 136 -4.05 -14.72 -13.85
C THR A 136 -4.83 -15.59 -14.84
N VAL A 137 -6.10 -15.85 -14.57
CA VAL A 137 -7.01 -16.54 -15.49
C VAL A 137 -7.50 -15.63 -16.64
N THR A 138 -7.21 -14.33 -16.55
CA THR A 138 -7.75 -13.33 -17.48
C THR A 138 -6.82 -13.00 -18.64
N GLY A 139 -5.66 -13.66 -18.74
CA GLY A 139 -4.63 -13.36 -19.75
C GLY A 139 -3.84 -12.06 -19.50
N ARG A 140 -4.05 -11.41 -18.36
CA ARG A 140 -3.21 -10.27 -17.97
C ARG A 140 -1.92 -10.74 -17.33
N PHE A 141 -0.84 -9.99 -17.52
CA PHE A 141 0.37 -10.22 -16.73
C PHE A 141 0.09 -10.00 -15.25
N SER A 142 0.73 -10.81 -14.40
CA SER A 142 0.79 -10.55 -12.97
C SER A 142 2.24 -10.44 -12.51
N TYR A 143 2.44 -9.69 -11.44
CA TYR A 143 3.76 -9.47 -10.87
C TYR A 143 3.84 -10.09 -9.48
N ALA A 144 4.98 -10.69 -9.18
CA ALA A 144 5.30 -11.23 -7.86
C ALA A 144 6.75 -10.85 -7.48
N ASN A 145 7.07 -10.95 -6.23
CA ASN A 145 8.42 -10.78 -5.67
C ASN A 145 9.19 -9.52 -6.12
N PRO A 146 8.63 -8.29 -6.04
CA PRO A 146 7.35 -7.91 -5.45
C PRO A 146 6.23 -7.71 -6.48
N ASN A 147 4.98 -7.65 -6.01
CA ASN A 147 3.86 -7.28 -6.87
C ASN A 147 3.82 -5.76 -7.12
N LEU A 148 4.46 -5.31 -8.18
CA LEU A 148 4.53 -3.90 -8.56
C LEU A 148 3.17 -3.31 -9.00
N GLN A 149 2.19 -4.15 -9.35
CA GLN A 149 0.84 -3.69 -9.70
C GLN A 149 0.04 -3.18 -8.49
N GLN A 150 0.46 -3.51 -7.27
CA GLN A 150 -0.18 -3.04 -6.04
C GLN A 150 0.27 -1.64 -5.61
N ILE A 151 1.23 -1.03 -6.29
CA ILE A 151 1.70 0.31 -5.98
C ILE A 151 0.52 1.29 -6.09
N PRO A 152 0.24 2.10 -5.05
CA PRO A 152 -0.92 2.97 -5.02
C PRO A 152 -0.95 3.94 -6.19
N ALA A 153 -2.09 4.00 -6.90
CA ALA A 153 -2.30 4.96 -7.98
C ALA A 153 -3.40 5.97 -7.66
N ARG A 154 -4.42 5.53 -6.91
CA ARG A 154 -5.64 6.33 -6.67
C ARG A 154 -5.53 7.28 -5.47
N ASN A 155 -4.63 7.05 -4.54
CA ASN A 155 -4.40 7.97 -3.42
C ASN A 155 -3.58 9.15 -3.94
N LYS A 156 -4.17 10.36 -3.87
CA LYS A 156 -3.57 11.58 -4.45
C LYS A 156 -2.30 12.05 -3.72
N ASP A 157 -2.15 11.69 -2.44
CA ASP A 157 -1.01 12.10 -1.63
C ASP A 157 0.08 11.02 -1.63
N LEU A 158 -0.27 9.80 -1.25
CA LEU A 158 0.69 8.70 -1.10
C LEU A 158 1.11 8.08 -2.44
N GLY A 159 0.22 8.06 -3.42
CA GLY A 159 0.49 7.50 -4.75
C GLY A 159 1.70 8.15 -5.41
N PRO A 160 1.70 9.48 -5.63
CA PRO A 160 2.84 10.19 -6.20
C PRO A 160 4.12 10.03 -5.39
N MET A 161 4.04 10.06 -4.05
CA MET A 161 5.21 9.91 -3.17
C MET A 161 5.88 8.54 -3.34
N ILE A 162 5.11 7.45 -3.38
CA ILE A 162 5.67 6.10 -3.54
C ILE A 162 6.15 5.88 -4.99
N ARG A 163 5.39 6.37 -5.97
CA ARG A 163 5.76 6.26 -7.39
C ARG A 163 7.04 7.02 -7.74
N SER A 164 7.29 8.17 -7.08
CA SER A 164 8.53 8.95 -7.28
C SER A 164 9.79 8.23 -6.83
N LEU A 165 9.68 7.13 -6.09
CA LEU A 165 10.82 6.27 -5.74
C LEU A 165 11.35 5.50 -6.94
N PHE A 166 10.51 5.24 -7.96
CA PHE A 166 10.91 4.60 -9.21
C PHE A 166 11.43 5.68 -10.16
N ILE A 167 12.68 5.57 -10.53
CA ILE A 167 13.38 6.59 -11.33
C ILE A 167 13.79 6.01 -12.68
N PRO A 168 13.78 6.80 -13.77
CA PRO A 168 14.30 6.35 -15.06
C PRO A 168 15.82 6.23 -15.02
N GLU A 169 16.39 5.68 -16.08
CA GLU A 169 17.84 5.73 -16.30
C GLU A 169 18.30 7.19 -16.48
N GLU A 170 19.59 7.42 -16.23
CA GLU A 170 20.19 8.73 -16.40
C GLU A 170 20.01 9.20 -17.86
N GLY A 171 19.54 10.42 -18.04
CA GLY A 171 19.22 10.96 -19.37
C GLY A 171 17.92 10.46 -19.98
N CYS A 172 17.21 9.50 -19.36
CA CYS A 172 15.93 8.96 -19.83
C CYS A 172 14.73 9.56 -19.11
N LYS A 173 13.55 9.30 -19.66
CA LYS A 173 12.26 9.71 -19.09
C LYS A 173 11.30 8.52 -19.10
N TRP A 174 10.35 8.51 -18.16
CA TRP A 174 9.22 7.58 -18.23
C TRP A 174 8.29 7.97 -19.38
N ALA A 175 7.90 6.99 -20.16
CA ALA A 175 6.79 7.11 -21.11
C ALA A 175 5.67 6.15 -20.69
N MET A 176 4.43 6.57 -20.91
CA MET A 176 3.24 5.75 -20.69
C MET A 176 2.49 5.63 -22.01
N PHE A 177 2.17 4.40 -22.35
CA PHE A 177 1.42 4.05 -23.57
C PHE A 177 0.16 3.29 -23.15
N ASP A 178 -0.99 3.65 -23.73
CA ASP A 178 -2.27 2.97 -23.61
C ASP A 178 -2.63 2.24 -24.91
#